data_d6c25c1419cc2c4867cdb5159c74851b
#
_entry.id   d6c25c1419cc2c4867cdb5159c74851b
#
_cell.length_a   1.000
_cell.length_b   1.000
_cell.length_c   1.000
_cell.angle_alpha   90.00
_cell.angle_beta   90.00
_cell.angle_gamma   90.00
#
_symmetry.space_group_name_H-M   'P 1'
#
loop_
_entity.id
_entity.type
_entity.pdbx_description
1 polymer ?
#
loop_
_entity_poly.entity_id
_entity_poly.type
_entity_poly.pdbx_seq_one_letter_code
_entity_poly.pdbx_strand_id
1 'polypeptide(L)'
;MAKNPKIHYTTAVYDHGVDGNVTVGTDLALADSGIVPAGSVVVSVVIETVTAITGASGGIDLLLDPTDGTANVEIVSEFAVAAAGLVKDTAAGGAVAKESKFAIDATGSNVTAGKFNFLIGYTMGL
;
A
#
# COMPACT_ATOMS: atom_id res chain seq x y z
N MET A 1 16.20 4.29 -29.81
CA MET A 1 16.80 4.97 -28.65
C MET A 1 16.04 4.57 -27.39
N ALA A 2 16.76 4.08 -26.40
CA ALA A 2 16.15 3.75 -25.12
C ALA A 2 15.77 5.04 -24.40
N LYS A 3 14.57 5.09 -23.85
CA LYS A 3 14.10 6.17 -23.01
C LYS A 3 14.12 5.69 -21.56
N ASN A 4 14.68 6.50 -20.68
CA ASN A 4 14.53 6.24 -19.26
C ASN A 4 13.08 6.55 -18.85
N PRO A 5 12.35 5.58 -18.31
CA PRO A 5 11.00 5.83 -17.88
C PRO A 5 10.99 6.85 -16.73
N LYS A 6 10.08 7.80 -16.80
CA LYS A 6 9.87 8.73 -15.72
C LYS A 6 9.15 8.02 -14.58
N ILE A 7 9.64 8.20 -13.35
CA ILE A 7 8.98 7.71 -12.16
C ILE A 7 7.98 8.76 -11.69
N HIS A 8 6.73 8.33 -11.56
CA HIS A 8 5.65 9.11 -10.96
C HIS A 8 5.42 8.61 -9.53
N TYR A 9 4.93 9.46 -8.66
CA TYR A 9 4.66 9.10 -7.28
C TYR A 9 3.21 9.39 -6.91
N THR A 10 2.65 8.51 -6.11
CA THR A 10 1.36 8.72 -5.45
C THR A 10 1.49 8.26 -4.00
N THR A 11 0.53 8.63 -3.17
CA THR A 11 0.55 8.33 -1.75
C THR A 11 -0.74 7.64 -1.32
N ALA A 12 -0.64 6.87 -0.25
CA ALA A 12 -1.78 6.34 0.46
C ALA A 12 -1.48 6.40 1.97
N VAL A 13 -2.50 6.60 2.78
CA VAL A 13 -2.37 6.76 4.22
C VAL A 13 -3.35 5.84 4.92
N TYR A 14 -2.85 5.05 5.86
CA TYR A 14 -3.69 4.43 6.88
C TYR A 14 -3.66 5.26 8.15
N ASP A 15 -4.82 5.67 8.63
CA ASP A 15 -4.98 6.34 9.90
C ASP A 15 -6.15 5.67 10.65
N HIS A 16 -5.87 5.02 11.76
CA HIS A 16 -6.89 4.31 12.53
C HIS A 16 -8.06 5.23 12.91
N GLY A 17 -7.81 6.51 13.18
CA GLY A 17 -8.85 7.47 13.50
C GLY A 17 -9.81 7.79 12.35
N VAL A 18 -9.41 7.49 11.11
CA VAL A 18 -10.20 7.70 9.89
C VAL A 18 -10.73 6.37 9.34
N ASP A 19 -9.85 5.38 9.21
CA ASP A 19 -10.13 4.12 8.52
C ASP A 19 -10.68 3.03 9.44
N GLY A 20 -10.43 3.15 10.75
CA GLY A 20 -10.82 2.15 11.73
C GLY A 20 -9.87 0.96 11.80
N ASN A 21 -10.34 -0.12 12.41
CA ASN A 21 -9.57 -1.35 12.56
C ASN A 21 -9.29 -2.04 11.22
N VAL A 22 -8.14 -2.68 11.12
CA VAL A 22 -7.87 -3.64 10.04
C VAL A 22 -8.11 -5.04 10.60
N THR A 23 -9.05 -5.75 10.02
CA THR A 23 -9.38 -7.12 10.43
C THR A 23 -8.60 -8.11 9.57
N VAL A 24 -7.93 -9.07 10.21
CA VAL A 24 -7.20 -10.14 9.50
C VAL A 24 -8.13 -10.85 8.51
N GLY A 25 -7.67 -10.98 7.27
CA GLY A 25 -8.41 -11.65 6.20
C GLY A 25 -9.46 -10.81 5.51
N THR A 26 -9.61 -9.54 5.87
CA THR A 26 -10.53 -8.60 5.22
C THR A 26 -9.77 -7.38 4.73
N ASP A 27 -9.77 -7.15 3.42
CA ASP A 27 -9.10 -5.99 2.84
C ASP A 27 -9.83 -4.70 3.22
N LEU A 28 -9.06 -3.72 3.67
CA LEU A 28 -9.57 -2.39 4.00
C LEU A 28 -9.16 -1.40 2.93
N ALA A 29 -10.13 -0.85 2.21
CA ALA A 29 -9.88 0.24 1.28
C ALA A 29 -9.51 1.51 2.06
N LEU A 30 -8.37 2.13 1.72
CA LEU A 30 -7.92 3.34 2.38
C LEU A 30 -8.73 4.54 1.91
N ALA A 31 -9.24 5.35 2.85
CA ALA A 31 -9.99 6.56 2.52
C ALA A 31 -9.09 7.62 1.86
N ASP A 32 -7.84 7.74 2.33
CA ASP A 32 -6.84 8.63 1.76
C ASP A 32 -5.90 7.80 0.87
N SER A 33 -6.27 7.67 -0.38
CA SER A 33 -5.51 6.89 -1.36
C SER A 33 -5.44 7.60 -2.69
N GLY A 34 -4.21 7.75 -3.21
CA GLY A 34 -3.98 8.11 -4.60
C GLY A 34 -4.36 6.96 -5.54
N ILE A 35 -4.17 7.21 -6.82
CA ILE A 35 -4.54 6.28 -7.90
C ILE A 35 -3.29 5.96 -8.73
N VAL A 36 -3.16 4.70 -9.11
CA VAL A 36 -2.19 4.26 -10.13
C VAL A 36 -2.96 3.85 -11.39
N PRO A 37 -2.54 4.35 -12.57
CA PRO A 37 -3.26 4.08 -13.81
C PRO A 37 -3.05 2.65 -14.33
N ALA A 38 -4.01 2.18 -15.10
CA ALA A 38 -3.85 0.95 -15.87
C ALA A 38 -2.65 1.07 -16.81
N GLY A 39 -1.90 -0.01 -16.97
CA GLY A 39 -0.71 -0.04 -17.84
C GLY A 39 0.56 0.47 -17.18
N SER A 40 0.50 0.92 -15.92
CA SER A 40 1.69 1.29 -15.16
C SER A 40 2.37 0.08 -14.53
N VAL A 41 3.59 0.29 -14.03
CA VAL A 41 4.34 -0.71 -13.26
C VAL A 41 4.79 -0.05 -11.95
N VAL A 42 4.41 -0.64 -10.81
CA VAL A 42 4.91 -0.19 -9.51
C VAL A 42 6.35 -0.63 -9.36
N VAL A 43 7.25 0.32 -9.11
CA VAL A 43 8.69 0.08 -9.02
C VAL A 43 9.27 0.29 -7.63
N SER A 44 8.57 1.02 -6.76
CA SER A 44 9.00 1.21 -5.39
C SER A 44 7.83 1.49 -4.45
N VAL A 45 7.95 1.05 -3.20
CA VAL A 45 7.03 1.40 -2.12
C VAL A 45 7.88 1.77 -0.91
N VAL A 46 7.74 2.99 -0.43
CA VAL A 46 8.36 3.45 0.82
C VAL A 46 7.26 3.55 1.86
N ILE A 47 7.48 2.95 3.01
CA ILE A 47 6.52 2.89 4.11
C ILE A 47 7.10 3.62 5.29
N GLU A 48 6.37 4.60 5.83
CA GLU A 48 6.74 5.32 7.02
C GLU A 48 5.68 5.15 8.10
N THR A 49 6.06 4.58 9.24
CA THR A 49 5.19 4.50 10.40
C THR A 49 5.25 5.82 11.18
N VAL A 50 4.14 6.54 11.20
CA VAL A 50 4.03 7.85 11.88
C VAL A 50 3.68 7.68 13.36
N THR A 51 2.68 6.84 13.64
CA THR A 51 2.26 6.49 15.00
C THR A 51 2.33 4.97 15.14
N ALA A 52 2.90 4.50 16.23
CA ALA A 52 3.10 3.08 16.48
C ALA A 52 1.82 2.28 16.23
N ILE A 53 1.94 1.17 15.53
CA ILE A 53 0.84 0.28 15.19
C ILE A 53 0.62 -0.71 16.32
N THR A 54 -0.62 -0.86 16.74
CA THR A 54 -1.03 -1.93 17.66
C THR A 54 -1.69 -3.03 16.83
N GLY A 55 -1.13 -4.22 16.87
CA GLY A 55 -1.61 -5.36 16.09
C GLY A 55 -0.72 -5.68 14.89
N ALA A 56 -1.27 -6.41 13.93
CA ALA A 56 -0.58 -6.89 12.74
C ALA A 56 0.75 -7.58 13.08
N SER A 57 0.70 -8.54 14.00
CA SER A 57 1.90 -9.25 14.48
C SER A 57 2.66 -9.98 13.37
N GLY A 58 2.00 -10.35 12.30
CA GLY A 58 2.61 -10.93 11.10
C GLY A 58 2.89 -9.92 9.98
N GLY A 59 2.58 -8.63 10.20
CA GLY A 59 2.78 -7.58 9.21
C GLY A 59 1.52 -7.13 8.49
N ILE A 60 1.70 -6.23 7.55
CA ILE A 60 0.63 -5.65 6.72
C ILE A 60 0.89 -6.01 5.26
N ASP A 61 -0.16 -6.34 4.53
CA ASP A 61 -0.13 -6.49 3.08
C ASP A 61 -0.66 -5.22 2.42
N LEU A 62 0.01 -4.77 1.37
CA LEU A 62 -0.48 -3.68 0.52
C LEU A 62 -1.03 -4.27 -0.77
N LEU A 63 -2.25 -3.87 -1.13
CA LEU A 63 -2.96 -4.37 -2.29
C LEU A 63 -3.37 -3.25 -3.23
N LEU A 64 -3.39 -3.56 -4.52
CA LEU A 64 -4.11 -2.75 -5.51
C LEU A 64 -5.59 -3.05 -5.38
N ASP A 65 -6.39 -2.00 -5.29
CA ASP A 65 -7.85 -2.06 -5.21
C ASP A 65 -8.44 -1.45 -6.49
N PRO A 66 -8.73 -2.28 -7.51
CA PRO A 66 -9.23 -1.78 -8.78
C PRO A 66 -10.50 -0.96 -8.64
N THR A 67 -10.55 0.20 -9.30
CA THR A 67 -11.69 1.11 -9.21
C THR A 67 -12.94 0.58 -9.91
N ASP A 68 -12.80 -0.49 -10.71
CA ASP A 68 -13.93 -1.17 -11.37
C ASP A 68 -14.59 -2.24 -10.49
N GLY A 69 -14.11 -2.43 -9.27
CA GLY A 69 -14.67 -3.39 -8.32
C GLY A 69 -14.21 -4.83 -8.51
N THR A 70 -13.26 -5.09 -9.41
CA THR A 70 -12.67 -6.43 -9.55
C THR A 70 -11.74 -6.76 -8.38
N ALA A 71 -11.29 -8.02 -8.29
CA ALA A 71 -10.52 -8.51 -7.16
C ALA A 71 -9.22 -7.73 -6.94
N ASN A 72 -8.89 -7.50 -5.66
CA ASN A 72 -7.65 -6.86 -5.26
C ASN A 72 -6.42 -7.71 -5.62
N VAL A 73 -5.30 -7.05 -5.85
CA VAL A 73 -4.02 -7.69 -6.19
C VAL A 73 -2.98 -7.28 -5.18
N GLU A 74 -2.41 -8.24 -4.45
CA GLU A 74 -1.34 -7.99 -3.49
C GLU A 74 -0.06 -7.58 -4.20
N ILE A 75 0.56 -6.49 -3.75
CA ILE A 75 1.84 -6.01 -4.31
C ILE A 75 2.97 -5.98 -3.30
N VAL A 76 2.68 -5.90 -2.00
CA VAL A 76 3.67 -6.03 -0.93
C VAL A 76 3.10 -6.95 0.15
N SER A 77 3.88 -7.95 0.54
CA SER A 77 3.44 -8.95 1.52
C SER A 77 4.13 -8.76 2.87
N GLU A 78 3.35 -8.77 3.93
CA GLU A 78 3.80 -8.92 5.33
C GLU A 78 4.93 -7.97 5.75
N PHE A 79 4.84 -6.69 5.40
CA PHE A 79 5.83 -5.72 5.85
C PHE A 79 5.56 -5.29 7.30
N ALA A 80 6.64 -5.06 8.06
CA ALA A 80 6.56 -4.64 9.46
C ALA A 80 6.34 -3.14 9.56
N VAL A 81 5.41 -2.71 10.44
CA VAL A 81 5.04 -1.30 10.64
C VAL A 81 4.98 -0.90 12.12
N ALA A 82 5.51 -1.74 13.02
CA ALA A 82 5.19 -1.64 14.44
C ALA A 82 5.65 -0.34 15.11
N ALA A 83 6.87 0.13 14.85
CA ALA A 83 7.49 1.23 15.59
C ALA A 83 7.33 2.57 14.88
N ALA A 84 6.95 3.62 15.61
CA ALA A 84 6.95 4.98 15.08
C ALA A 84 8.34 5.41 14.60
N GLY A 85 8.40 6.17 13.51
CA GLY A 85 9.65 6.59 12.89
C GLY A 85 10.33 5.54 12.01
N LEU A 86 9.76 4.34 11.92
CA LEU A 86 10.27 3.30 11.03
C LEU A 86 10.00 3.69 9.57
N VAL A 87 11.05 3.75 8.78
CA VAL A 87 10.95 3.94 7.33
C VAL A 87 11.47 2.68 6.66
N LYS A 88 10.68 2.12 5.76
CA LYS A 88 11.03 0.91 5.04
C LYS A 88 10.87 1.13 3.55
N ASP A 89 11.94 0.86 2.80
CA ASP A 89 11.91 0.82 1.34
C ASP A 89 11.81 -0.64 0.92
N THR A 90 10.80 -0.96 0.17
CA THR A 90 10.59 -2.32 -0.30
C THR A 90 10.45 -2.34 -1.82
N ALA A 91 11.08 -3.32 -2.45
CA ALA A 91 10.88 -3.56 -3.86
C ALA A 91 9.49 -4.18 -4.05
N ALA A 92 8.59 -3.41 -4.60
CA ALA A 92 7.30 -3.92 -5.01
C ALA A 92 7.37 -4.16 -6.51
N GLY A 93 7.08 -5.36 -6.92
CA GLY A 93 6.96 -5.68 -8.33
C GLY A 93 5.49 -5.75 -8.71
N GLY A 94 5.12 -5.19 -9.83
CA GLY A 94 3.80 -5.49 -10.31
C GLY A 94 3.31 -4.59 -11.42
N ALA A 95 2.88 -5.23 -12.50
CA ALA A 95 2.13 -4.57 -13.55
C ALA A 95 0.73 -4.23 -13.01
N VAL A 96 0.28 -3.03 -13.29
CA VAL A 96 -1.06 -2.55 -12.92
C VAL A 96 -1.97 -2.77 -14.12
N ALA A 97 -2.76 -3.83 -14.09
CA ALA A 97 -3.65 -4.16 -15.21
C ALA A 97 -4.84 -3.20 -15.30
N LYS A 98 -5.30 -2.69 -14.15
CA LYS A 98 -6.48 -1.83 -14.06
C LYS A 98 -6.19 -0.64 -13.18
N GLU A 99 -6.80 0.51 -13.47
CA GLU A 99 -6.74 1.66 -12.58
C GLU A 99 -7.12 1.25 -11.17
N SER A 100 -6.27 1.59 -10.19
CA SER A 100 -6.43 1.11 -8.82
C SER A 100 -6.13 2.20 -7.80
N LYS A 101 -6.86 2.14 -6.69
CA LYS A 101 -6.49 2.74 -5.41
C LYS A 101 -5.75 1.69 -4.59
N PHE A 102 -5.57 1.94 -3.31
CA PHE A 102 -4.85 1.05 -2.42
C PHE A 102 -5.75 0.55 -1.28
N ALA A 103 -5.53 -0.70 -0.91
CA ALA A 103 -6.14 -1.34 0.25
C ALA A 103 -5.05 -2.03 1.06
N ILE A 104 -5.36 -2.37 2.30
CA ILE A 104 -4.45 -3.09 3.19
C ILE A 104 -5.16 -4.25 3.85
N ASP A 105 -4.38 -5.26 4.24
CA ASP A 105 -4.83 -6.35 5.09
C ASP A 105 -3.79 -6.60 6.18
N ALA A 106 -4.22 -7.10 7.32
CA ALA A 106 -3.35 -7.43 8.43
C ALA A 106 -3.13 -8.94 8.51
N THR A 107 -1.93 -9.33 8.94
CA THR A 107 -1.58 -10.73 9.18
C THR A 107 -1.26 -10.93 10.66
N GLY A 108 -1.69 -12.04 11.22
CA GLY A 108 -1.45 -12.43 12.60
C GLY A 108 -2.47 -11.90 13.57
N SER A 109 -2.64 -10.59 13.68
CA SER A 109 -3.63 -9.96 14.55
C SER A 109 -4.20 -8.69 13.93
N ASN A 110 -5.40 -8.30 14.37
CA ASN A 110 -6.07 -7.09 13.88
C ASN A 110 -5.28 -5.83 14.27
N VAL A 111 -5.34 -4.80 13.43
CA VAL A 111 -4.81 -3.47 13.76
C VAL A 111 -5.90 -2.70 14.51
N THR A 112 -5.57 -2.16 15.67
CA THR A 112 -6.49 -1.42 16.53
C THR A 112 -6.02 -0.01 16.87
N ALA A 113 -4.84 0.40 16.41
CA ALA A 113 -4.31 1.74 16.62
C ALA A 113 -3.15 2.01 15.65
N GLY A 114 -2.89 3.29 15.40
CA GLY A 114 -1.70 3.75 14.69
C GLY A 114 -1.95 4.41 13.36
N LYS A 115 -0.85 4.83 12.74
CA LYS A 115 -0.87 5.52 11.44
C LYS A 115 0.42 5.23 10.67
N PHE A 116 0.30 4.93 9.38
CA PHE A 116 1.44 4.83 8.48
C PHE A 116 1.10 5.35 7.09
N ASN A 117 2.13 5.80 6.40
CA ASN A 117 2.05 6.37 5.07
C ASN A 117 2.76 5.46 4.07
N PHE A 118 2.25 5.45 2.84
CA PHE A 118 2.91 4.84 1.69
C PHE A 118 3.28 5.91 0.68
N LEU A 119 4.51 5.86 0.16
CA LEU A 119 4.92 6.57 -1.05
C LEU A 119 5.17 5.52 -2.13
N ILE A 120 4.36 5.54 -3.16
CA ILE A 120 4.38 4.55 -4.24
C ILE A 120 4.95 5.18 -5.50
N GLY A 121 6.04 4.63 -6.01
CA GLY A 121 6.64 5.01 -7.28
C GLY A 121 6.22 4.07 -8.39
N TYR A 122 5.84 4.61 -9.54
CA TYR A 122 5.43 3.82 -10.70
C TYR A 122 5.90 4.45 -12.01
N THR A 123 6.04 3.63 -13.03
CA THR A 123 6.35 4.07 -14.39
C THR A 123 5.17 3.81 -15.31
N MET A 124 4.99 4.66 -16.29
CA MET A 124 3.98 4.47 -17.35
C MET A 124 4.65 3.84 -18.55
N GLY A 125 4.09 2.75 -19.03
CA GLY A 125 4.39 2.09 -20.30
C GLY A 125 5.87 2.03 -20.70
N LEU A 126 6.46 0.91 -20.53
CA LEU A 126 7.83 0.66 -21.01
C LEU A 126 7.84 0.31 -22.49
#